data_6b3fe2842d93c930e611ff2c27b8660e
#
_entry.id   6b3fe2842d93c930e611ff2c27b8660e
#
_cell.length_a   1.000
_cell.length_b   1.000
_cell.length_c   1.000
_cell.angle_alpha   90.00
_cell.angle_beta   90.00
_cell.angle_gamma   90.00
#
_symmetry.space_group_name_H-M   'P 1'
#
loop_
_entity.id
_entity.type
_entity.pdbx_description
1 polymer ?
#
loop_
_entity_poly.entity_id
_entity_poly.type
_entity_poly.pdbx_seq_one_letter_code
_entity_poly.pdbx_strand_id
1 'polypeptide(L)'
;MIEDAVFPDCPIRNILAKLCDKWSLLIIYTLNKADKKTVRFKELQREIPDISQKMLTVTLRTLEDDGYVTRTVYPEVPPRVEYTLTDVGYSLAPVLDAMASWGTDYKTFLKLLKKMG
;
A
#
# COMPACT_ATOMS: atom_id res chain seq x y z
N MET A 1 0.15 26.66 0.36
CA MET A 1 -0.31 26.02 -0.87
C MET A 1 -1.69 26.52 -1.23
N ILE A 2 -1.82 27.00 -2.43
CA ILE A 2 -3.10 27.53 -2.91
C ILE A 2 -4.12 26.44 -3.16
N GLU A 3 -3.62 25.24 -3.32
CA GLU A 3 -4.42 24.09 -3.76
C GLU A 3 -5.50 23.77 -2.76
N ASP A 4 -5.24 23.90 -1.47
CA ASP A 4 -6.23 23.64 -0.44
C ASP A 4 -7.42 24.60 -0.54
N ALA A 5 -7.15 25.84 -0.91
CA ALA A 5 -8.20 26.82 -1.08
C ALA A 5 -8.95 26.65 -2.39
N VAL A 6 -8.23 26.15 -3.43
CA VAL A 6 -8.80 25.99 -4.79
C VAL A 6 -9.50 24.66 -4.95
N PHE A 7 -8.97 23.59 -4.34
CA PHE A 7 -9.49 22.24 -4.53
C PHE A 7 -9.76 21.55 -3.19
N PRO A 8 -10.56 22.14 -2.29
CA PRO A 8 -10.76 21.58 -0.97
C PRO A 8 -11.42 20.20 -1.00
N ASP A 9 -12.25 19.95 -2.01
CA ASP A 9 -12.99 18.67 -2.12
C ASP A 9 -12.49 17.80 -3.24
N CYS A 10 -11.28 18.03 -3.74
CA CYS A 10 -10.73 17.23 -4.83
C CYS A 10 -10.39 15.82 -4.34
N PRO A 11 -11.05 14.77 -4.85
CA PRO A 11 -10.78 13.40 -4.38
C PRO A 11 -9.35 12.94 -4.67
N ILE A 12 -8.80 13.30 -5.81
CA ILE A 12 -7.43 12.92 -6.17
C ILE A 12 -6.44 13.54 -5.19
N ARG A 13 -6.64 14.81 -4.87
CA ARG A 13 -5.77 15.51 -3.95
C ARG A 13 -5.75 14.85 -2.58
N ASN A 14 -6.93 14.48 -2.08
CA ASN A 14 -7.05 13.85 -0.77
C ASN A 14 -6.38 12.47 -0.74
N ILE A 15 -6.53 11.71 -1.83
CA ILE A 15 -5.86 10.41 -1.95
C ILE A 15 -4.35 10.59 -1.98
N LEU A 16 -3.85 11.54 -2.75
CA LEU A 16 -2.42 11.81 -2.84
C LEU A 16 -1.85 12.20 -1.47
N ALA A 17 -2.59 13.00 -0.72
CA ALA A 17 -2.15 13.43 0.59
C ALA A 17 -2.05 12.28 1.59
N LYS A 18 -2.92 11.28 1.48
CA LYS A 18 -3.01 10.20 2.48
C LYS A 18 -2.26 8.95 2.11
N LEU A 19 -2.20 8.62 0.81
CA LEU A 19 -1.73 7.31 0.38
C LEU A 19 -0.45 7.35 -0.46
N CYS A 20 -0.03 8.50 -0.95
CA CYS A 20 1.11 8.55 -1.87
C CYS A 20 2.44 8.78 -1.16
N ASP A 21 2.62 8.16 -0.01
CA ASP A 21 3.93 7.98 0.54
C ASP A 21 4.56 6.75 -0.12
N LYS A 22 5.80 6.48 0.23
CA LYS A 22 6.56 5.40 -0.39
C LYS A 22 6.00 4.01 -0.10
N TRP A 23 5.30 3.83 1.02
CA TRP A 23 5.02 2.49 1.55
C TRP A 23 3.56 2.10 1.60
N SER A 24 2.64 3.06 1.75
CA SER A 24 1.23 2.76 2.02
C SER A 24 0.58 1.94 0.93
N LEU A 25 0.69 2.37 -0.32
CA LEU A 25 0.09 1.64 -1.44
C LEU A 25 0.74 0.28 -1.65
N LEU A 26 2.05 0.18 -1.41
CA LEU A 26 2.76 -1.09 -1.54
C LEU A 26 2.27 -2.11 -0.52
N ILE A 27 2.03 -1.68 0.72
CA ILE A 27 1.50 -2.56 1.76
C ILE A 27 0.08 -3.01 1.39
N ILE A 28 -0.77 -2.09 0.95
CA ILE A 28 -2.13 -2.44 0.54
C ILE A 28 -2.10 -3.42 -0.64
N TYR A 29 -1.23 -3.19 -1.60
CA TYR A 29 -1.08 -4.09 -2.75
C TYR A 29 -0.65 -5.48 -2.30
N THR A 30 0.32 -5.56 -1.40
CA THR A 30 0.81 -6.83 -0.86
C THR A 30 -0.30 -7.60 -0.16
N LEU A 31 -1.08 -6.91 0.67
CA LEU A 31 -2.23 -7.53 1.34
C LEU A 31 -3.28 -8.00 0.33
N ASN A 32 -3.52 -7.22 -0.70
CA ASN A 32 -4.51 -7.58 -1.72
C ASN A 32 -4.13 -8.86 -2.46
N LYS A 33 -2.85 -9.10 -2.67
CA LYS A 33 -2.37 -10.31 -3.35
C LYS A 33 -2.27 -11.51 -2.43
N ALA A 34 -2.37 -11.32 -1.11
CA ALA A 34 -2.26 -12.40 -0.15
C ALA A 34 -3.54 -13.22 -0.08
N ASP A 35 -3.39 -14.47 0.32
CA ASP A 35 -4.53 -15.34 0.58
C ASP A 35 -5.37 -14.75 1.70
N LYS A 36 -6.70 -14.71 1.52
CA LYS A 36 -7.65 -14.13 2.47
C LYS A 36 -7.35 -12.68 2.84
N LYS A 37 -6.54 -11.98 2.04
CA LYS A 37 -6.18 -10.57 2.25
C LYS A 37 -5.55 -10.32 3.62
N THR A 38 -4.86 -11.32 4.17
CA THR A 38 -4.29 -11.28 5.51
C THR A 38 -2.83 -11.68 5.46
N VAL A 39 -1.96 -10.89 6.13
CA VAL A 39 -0.53 -11.18 6.20
C VAL A 39 -0.05 -10.87 7.61
N ARG A 40 0.84 -11.71 8.13
CA ARG A 40 1.50 -11.47 9.42
C ARG A 40 2.53 -10.35 9.29
N PHE A 41 2.75 -9.64 10.38
CA PHE A 41 3.75 -8.57 10.42
C PHE A 41 5.12 -9.06 9.91
N LYS A 42 5.56 -10.23 10.38
CA LYS A 42 6.87 -10.77 9.97
C LYS A 42 6.93 -11.10 8.49
N GLU A 43 5.81 -11.53 7.93
CA GLU A 43 5.75 -11.82 6.50
C GLU A 43 5.78 -10.55 5.67
N LEU A 44 5.13 -9.48 6.15
CA LEU A 44 5.23 -8.18 5.49
C LEU A 44 6.67 -7.69 5.46
N GLN A 45 7.41 -7.88 6.53
CA GLN A 45 8.84 -7.53 6.56
C GLN A 45 9.63 -8.30 5.51
N ARG A 46 9.30 -9.56 5.29
CA ARG A 46 9.96 -10.39 4.28
C ARG A 46 9.57 -10.00 2.86
N GLU A 47 8.29 -9.70 2.65
CA GLU A 47 7.78 -9.31 1.33
C GLU A 47 8.28 -7.94 0.90
N ILE A 48 8.57 -7.07 1.86
CA ILE A 48 9.05 -5.70 1.60
C ILE A 48 10.38 -5.54 2.34
N PRO A 49 11.47 -6.15 1.84
CA PRO A 49 12.71 -6.20 2.60
C PRO A 49 13.41 -4.86 2.79
N ASP A 50 13.08 -3.86 1.97
CA ASP A 50 13.69 -2.54 2.04
C ASP A 50 13.00 -1.58 3.02
N ILE A 51 11.88 -2.00 3.65
CA ILE A 51 11.25 -1.17 4.68
C ILE A 51 11.84 -1.50 6.05
N SER A 52 12.11 -0.47 6.85
CA SER A 52 12.55 -0.70 8.23
C SER A 52 11.37 -1.14 9.09
N GLN A 53 11.67 -1.86 10.17
CA GLN A 53 10.64 -2.28 11.12
C GLN A 53 9.87 -1.09 11.68
N LYS A 54 10.58 -0.01 11.99
CA LYS A 54 9.96 1.20 12.50
C LYS A 54 9.00 1.82 11.49
N MET A 55 9.43 1.93 10.25
CA MET A 55 8.58 2.52 9.20
C MET A 55 7.38 1.63 8.91
N LEU A 56 7.56 0.32 8.89
CA LEU A 56 6.45 -0.61 8.70
C LEU A 56 5.41 -0.45 9.82
N THR A 57 5.87 -0.37 11.06
CA THR A 57 4.98 -0.19 12.22
C THR A 57 4.19 1.11 12.11
N VAL A 58 4.88 2.22 11.80
CA VAL A 58 4.23 3.53 11.68
C VAL A 58 3.22 3.55 10.54
N THR A 59 3.61 3.00 9.39
CA THR A 59 2.73 2.99 8.21
C THR A 59 1.50 2.15 8.46
N LEU A 60 1.66 0.97 9.06
CA LEU A 60 0.52 0.10 9.37
C LEU A 60 -0.43 0.75 10.37
N ARG A 61 0.10 1.47 11.35
CA ARG A 61 -0.74 2.18 12.30
C ARG A 61 -1.59 3.25 11.61
N THR A 62 -0.97 3.99 10.70
CA THR A 62 -1.70 5.00 9.92
C THR A 62 -2.77 4.37 9.06
N LEU A 63 -2.45 3.27 8.38
CA LEU A 63 -3.42 2.55 7.55
C LEU A 63 -4.57 1.99 8.38
N GLU A 64 -4.28 1.53 9.59
CA GLU A 64 -5.32 1.05 10.51
C GLU A 64 -6.22 2.21 10.96
N ASP A 65 -5.62 3.33 11.36
CA ASP A 65 -6.36 4.51 11.81
C ASP A 65 -7.25 5.06 10.70
N ASP A 66 -6.81 4.99 9.46
CA ASP A 66 -7.56 5.48 8.30
C ASP A 66 -8.56 4.44 7.75
N GLY A 67 -8.61 3.25 8.35
CA GLY A 67 -9.63 2.27 8.01
C GLY A 67 -9.30 1.36 6.83
N TYR A 68 -8.06 1.34 6.36
CA TYR A 68 -7.67 0.48 5.23
C TYR A 68 -7.31 -0.92 5.65
N VAL A 69 -6.86 -1.12 6.88
CA VAL A 69 -6.50 -2.43 7.42
C VAL A 69 -7.03 -2.58 8.84
N THR A 70 -7.20 -3.83 9.27
CA THR A 70 -7.45 -4.16 10.67
C THR A 70 -6.28 -4.95 11.21
N ARG A 71 -6.03 -4.80 12.51
CA ARG A 71 -4.94 -5.47 13.21
C ARG A 71 -5.54 -6.48 14.18
N THR A 72 -5.06 -7.71 14.12
CA THR A 72 -5.50 -8.77 15.04
C THR A 72 -4.27 -9.32 15.75
N VAL A 73 -4.34 -9.37 17.08
CA VAL A 73 -3.26 -9.93 17.90
C VAL A 73 -3.75 -11.25 18.49
N TYR A 74 -2.96 -12.30 18.28
CA TYR A 74 -3.25 -13.61 18.85
C TYR A 74 -2.35 -13.83 20.06
N PRO A 75 -2.92 -14.19 21.22
CA PRO A 75 -2.15 -14.36 22.46
C PRO A 75 -1.38 -15.68 22.47
N GLU A 76 -0.41 -15.77 21.59
CA GLU A 76 0.49 -16.92 21.48
C GLU A 76 1.86 -16.54 22.02
N VAL A 77 2.77 -17.51 22.08
CA VAL A 77 4.15 -17.28 22.48
C VAL A 77 5.05 -17.79 21.37
N PRO A 78 5.71 -16.92 20.61
CA PRO A 78 5.59 -15.45 20.64
C PRO A 78 4.25 -14.95 20.11
N PRO A 79 3.82 -13.73 20.45
CA PRO A 79 2.55 -13.21 19.97
C PRO A 79 2.53 -13.11 18.44
N ARG A 80 1.39 -13.46 17.85
CA ARG A 80 1.20 -13.35 16.41
C ARG A 80 0.35 -12.12 16.11
N VAL A 81 0.83 -11.28 15.22
CA VAL A 81 0.10 -10.08 14.78
C VAL A 81 -0.19 -10.22 13.30
N GLU A 82 -1.46 -10.10 12.93
CA GLU A 82 -1.91 -10.19 11.54
C GLU A 82 -2.61 -8.91 11.14
N TYR A 83 -2.43 -8.53 9.88
CA TYR A 83 -3.10 -7.39 9.28
C TYR A 83 -3.96 -7.88 8.15
N THR A 84 -5.22 -7.43 8.12
CA THR A 84 -6.20 -7.83 7.12
C THR A 84 -6.72 -6.60 6.41
N LEU A 85 -6.83 -6.70 5.09
CA LEU A 85 -7.37 -5.60 4.28
C LEU A 85 -8.88 -5.48 4.54
N THR A 86 -9.35 -4.25 4.80
CA THR A 86 -10.77 -3.97 4.96
C THR A 86 -11.44 -3.83 3.58
N ASP A 87 -12.76 -3.71 3.58
CA ASP A 87 -13.49 -3.45 2.33
C ASP A 87 -13.03 -2.14 1.69
N VAL A 88 -12.77 -1.13 2.51
CA VAL A 88 -12.26 0.15 2.01
C VAL A 88 -10.88 -0.05 1.37
N GLY A 89 -9.99 -0.80 2.04
CA GLY A 89 -8.68 -1.11 1.48
C GLY A 89 -8.80 -1.92 0.20
N TYR A 90 -9.69 -2.91 0.18
CA TYR A 90 -9.90 -3.75 -1.00
C TYR A 90 -10.46 -2.94 -2.18
N SER A 91 -11.20 -1.88 -1.91
CA SER A 91 -11.76 -1.04 -2.97
C SER A 91 -10.69 -0.38 -3.83
N LEU A 92 -9.44 -0.33 -3.35
CA LEU A 92 -8.31 0.17 -4.12
C LEU A 92 -7.73 -0.85 -5.09
N ALA A 93 -8.16 -2.12 -5.03
CA ALA A 93 -7.59 -3.18 -5.86
C ALA A 93 -7.57 -2.85 -7.36
N PRO A 94 -8.66 -2.36 -7.99
CA PRO A 94 -8.62 -2.04 -9.41
C PRO A 94 -7.61 -0.96 -9.74
N VAL A 95 -7.48 0.04 -8.86
CA VAL A 95 -6.51 1.13 -9.06
C VAL A 95 -5.08 0.60 -8.99
N LEU A 96 -4.80 -0.23 -7.98
CA LEU A 96 -3.46 -0.78 -7.80
C LEU A 96 -3.08 -1.74 -8.91
N ASP A 97 -4.04 -2.55 -9.36
CA ASP A 97 -3.79 -3.46 -10.48
C ASP A 97 -3.51 -2.67 -11.77
N ALA A 98 -4.24 -1.57 -11.99
CA ALA A 98 -3.99 -0.70 -13.13
C ALA A 98 -2.60 -0.06 -13.05
N MET A 99 -2.19 0.38 -11.87
CA MET A 99 -0.85 0.94 -11.67
C MET A 99 0.24 -0.10 -11.93
N ALA A 100 0.04 -1.33 -11.45
CA ALA A 100 1.00 -2.40 -11.67
C ALA A 100 1.13 -2.74 -13.15
N SER A 101 0.01 -2.80 -13.84
CA SER A 101 -0.01 -3.06 -15.29
C SER A 101 0.68 -1.93 -16.04
N TRP A 102 0.35 -0.69 -15.70
CA TRP A 102 1.01 0.47 -16.32
C TRP A 102 2.52 0.44 -16.07
N GLY A 103 2.93 0.08 -14.86
CA GLY A 103 4.35 0.00 -14.53
C GLY A 103 5.11 -1.01 -15.37
N THR A 104 4.48 -2.14 -15.67
CA THR A 104 5.05 -3.15 -16.56
C THR A 104 5.19 -2.61 -17.98
N ASP A 105 4.14 -1.98 -18.48
CA ASP A 105 4.15 -1.40 -19.83
C ASP A 105 5.19 -0.29 -19.94
N TYR A 106 5.30 0.53 -18.91
CA TYR A 106 6.28 1.62 -18.87
C TYR A 106 7.71 1.08 -18.94
N LYS A 107 8.00 0.01 -18.22
CA LYS A 107 9.33 -0.62 -18.27
C LYS A 107 9.64 -1.15 -19.67
N THR A 108 8.67 -1.75 -20.31
CA THR A 108 8.81 -2.24 -21.68
C THR A 108 9.08 -1.07 -22.63
N PHE A 109 8.32 0.02 -22.47
CA PHE A 109 8.49 1.21 -23.28
C PHE A 109 9.89 1.80 -23.14
N LEU A 110 10.41 1.89 -21.91
CA LEU A 110 11.75 2.38 -21.66
C LEU A 110 12.82 1.50 -22.31
N LYS A 111 12.64 0.17 -22.28
CA LYS A 111 13.55 -0.74 -22.93
C LYS A 111 13.61 -0.51 -24.44
N LEU A 112 12.44 -0.31 -25.05
CA LEU A 112 12.36 -0.03 -26.48
C LEU A 112 13.04 1.28 -26.83
N LEU A 113 12.85 2.32 -26.02
CA LEU A 113 13.52 3.60 -26.24
C LEU A 113 15.04 3.46 -26.19
N LYS A 114 15.56 2.69 -25.24
CA LYS A 114 17.00 2.44 -25.13
C LYS A 114 17.57 1.73 -26.36
N LYS A 115 16.81 0.81 -26.93
CA LYS A 115 17.24 0.11 -28.15
C LYS A 115 17.25 1.03 -29.35
N MET A 116 16.35 2.01 -29.38
CA MET A 116 16.26 2.95 -30.50
C MET A 116 17.29 4.07 -30.40
N GLY A 117 17.73 4.37 -29.20
CA GLY A 117 18.73 5.40 -28.95
C GLY A 117 20.14 4.85 -28.93
#